data_e293039ac1e60e832b7742dfefcfb0e8
#
_entry.id   e293039ac1e60e832b7742dfefcfb0e8
#
_cell.length_a   1.000
_cell.length_b   1.000
_cell.length_c   1.000
_cell.angle_alpha   90.00
_cell.angle_beta   90.00
_cell.angle_gamma   90.00
#
_symmetry.space_group_name_H-M   'P 1'
#
loop_
_entity.id
_entity.type
_entity.pdbx_description
1 polymer ?
#
loop_
_entity_poly.entity_id
_entity_poly.type
_entity_poly.pdbx_seq_one_letter_code
_entity_poly.pdbx_strand_id
1 'polypeptide(L)'
;RIYNEMVSYQKKSQKKIKKAPKDAYISLKHINKIYDNKVQAVFDFNLDIAKHEFIVLVGPSGCGKSTTLRMIAGLESITAGDLFIDNTYANELHPKDRDIAMVFQSYALYPHMSVAGNMAFGLKIRKVPMLKVDENGKPILGINKKAIKVLETQLHDLKQYAKDPEEGENLEELEKDIKGLEEKINYLKVTPVEIYENKHLPKEEIRKRVEDAARILQIEEYLNRKPKALSGGQCQRVALGRAIVKNAKVFLMDEPLSNLDAKLRVAMRSEIIRLHNTLNATTIYVTHDQTEAMTMATRIVVMNKGYIQQIGT
;
A
#
# COMPACT_ATOMS: atom_id res chain seq x y z
N ARG A 1 -31.69 -6.62 -2.26
CA ARG A 1 -31.49 -7.37 -3.52
C ARG A 1 -30.07 -7.14 -4.06
N ILE A 2 -29.68 -5.90 -4.29
CA ILE A 2 -28.33 -5.52 -4.78
C ILE A 2 -27.23 -6.04 -3.83
N TYR A 3 -27.39 -5.88 -2.52
CA TYR A 3 -26.42 -6.39 -1.53
C TYR A 3 -26.20 -7.91 -1.65
N ASN A 4 -27.28 -8.68 -1.76
CA ASN A 4 -27.19 -10.14 -1.89
C ASN A 4 -26.56 -10.57 -3.24
N GLU A 5 -26.82 -9.81 -4.31
CA GLU A 5 -26.21 -10.03 -5.63
C GLU A 5 -24.70 -9.75 -5.58
N MET A 6 -24.27 -8.65 -4.93
CA MET A 6 -22.84 -8.30 -4.73
C MET A 6 -22.09 -9.31 -3.86
N VAL A 7 -22.71 -9.76 -2.75
CA VAL A 7 -22.12 -10.80 -1.89
C VAL A 7 -22.05 -12.15 -2.63
N SER A 8 -23.06 -12.47 -3.47
CA SER A 8 -23.01 -13.68 -4.31
C SER A 8 -21.92 -13.62 -5.37
N TYR A 9 -21.69 -12.43 -5.95
CA TYR A 9 -20.60 -12.18 -6.90
C TYR A 9 -19.23 -12.40 -6.26
N GLN A 10 -18.99 -11.85 -5.06
CA GLN A 10 -17.73 -12.12 -4.32
C GLN A 10 -17.50 -13.59 -4.02
N LYS A 11 -18.54 -14.33 -3.57
CA LYS A 11 -18.43 -15.78 -3.31
C LYS A 11 -18.13 -16.60 -4.55
N LYS A 12 -18.65 -16.18 -5.73
CA LYS A 12 -18.34 -16.82 -7.02
C LYS A 12 -16.93 -16.47 -7.51
N SER A 13 -16.49 -15.22 -7.30
CA SER A 13 -15.18 -14.75 -7.77
C SER A 13 -13.99 -15.26 -6.96
N GLN A 14 -14.19 -15.74 -5.73
CA GLN A 14 -13.13 -16.35 -4.91
C GLN A 14 -12.57 -17.67 -5.48
N LYS A 15 -13.23 -18.27 -6.48
CA LYS A 15 -12.76 -19.49 -7.17
C LYS A 15 -11.93 -19.22 -8.43
N LYS A 16 -11.76 -17.96 -8.86
CA LYS A 16 -11.08 -17.61 -10.12
C LYS A 16 -9.76 -16.91 -9.85
N ILE A 17 -8.72 -17.32 -10.56
CA ILE A 17 -7.43 -16.62 -10.55
C ILE A 17 -7.65 -15.29 -11.26
N LYS A 18 -7.51 -14.19 -10.51
CA LYS A 18 -7.66 -12.84 -11.04
C LYS A 18 -6.30 -12.33 -11.47
N LYS A 19 -6.17 -11.93 -12.72
CA LYS A 19 -4.95 -11.31 -13.23
C LYS A 19 -4.97 -9.80 -13.00
N ALA A 20 -3.86 -9.24 -12.55
CA ALA A 20 -3.67 -7.80 -12.48
C ALA A 20 -3.50 -7.22 -13.89
N PRO A 21 -3.99 -5.98 -14.15
CA PRO A 21 -3.70 -5.27 -15.40
C PRO A 21 -2.19 -5.08 -15.60
N LYS A 22 -1.70 -5.29 -16.84
CA LYS A 22 -0.25 -5.32 -17.16
C LYS A 22 0.50 -4.02 -16.81
N ASP A 23 -0.16 -2.88 -16.84
CA ASP A 23 0.47 -1.55 -16.75
C ASP A 23 0.15 -0.80 -15.45
N ALA A 24 -0.60 -1.39 -14.51
CA ALA A 24 -0.98 -0.77 -13.27
C ALA A 24 -0.17 -1.32 -12.07
N TYR A 25 0.34 -0.41 -11.25
CA TYR A 25 0.96 -0.79 -9.97
C TYR A 25 -0.08 -1.01 -8.87
N ILE A 26 -1.13 -0.16 -8.85
CA ILE A 26 -2.33 -0.36 -8.04
C ILE A 26 -3.52 -0.34 -8.99
N SER A 27 -4.38 -1.34 -8.92
CA SER A 27 -5.58 -1.41 -9.74
C SER A 27 -6.80 -1.68 -8.89
N LEU A 28 -7.79 -0.81 -9.03
CA LEU A 28 -9.12 -0.93 -8.42
C LEU A 28 -10.12 -1.20 -9.55
N LYS A 29 -10.80 -2.34 -9.49
CA LYS A 29 -11.78 -2.75 -10.51
C LYS A 29 -13.13 -2.99 -9.86
N HIS A 30 -14.13 -2.24 -10.30
CA HIS A 30 -15.51 -2.34 -9.83
C HIS A 30 -15.66 -2.32 -8.32
N ILE A 31 -14.83 -1.50 -7.63
CA ILE A 31 -14.83 -1.43 -6.17
C ILE A 31 -16.12 -0.82 -5.66
N ASN A 32 -16.77 -1.53 -4.77
CA ASN A 32 -17.96 -1.09 -4.07
C ASN A 32 -17.79 -1.25 -2.56
N LYS A 33 -18.29 -0.29 -1.79
CA LYS A 33 -18.33 -0.36 -0.33
C LYS A 33 -19.73 -0.09 0.19
N ILE A 34 -20.29 -1.07 0.87
CA ILE A 34 -21.56 -0.98 1.60
C ILE A 34 -21.25 -1.29 3.06
N TYR A 35 -21.64 -0.42 3.97
CA TYR A 35 -21.51 -0.61 5.41
C TYR A 35 -22.67 -1.46 5.97
N ASP A 36 -22.51 -1.98 7.19
CA ASP A 36 -23.51 -2.85 7.84
C ASP A 36 -24.90 -2.19 8.00
N ASN A 37 -24.94 -0.86 8.13
CA ASN A 37 -26.17 -0.06 8.14
C ASN A 37 -26.80 0.11 6.73
N LYS A 38 -26.35 -0.64 5.73
CA LYS A 38 -26.76 -0.61 4.31
C LYS A 38 -26.49 0.71 3.58
N VAL A 39 -25.69 1.60 4.17
CA VAL A 39 -25.23 2.81 3.48
C VAL A 39 -24.10 2.45 2.51
N GLN A 40 -24.31 2.69 1.24
CA GLN A 40 -23.26 2.55 0.23
C GLN A 40 -22.44 3.82 0.14
N ALA A 41 -21.14 3.71 0.37
CA ALA A 41 -20.21 4.83 0.43
C ALA A 41 -19.36 4.98 -0.84
N VAL A 42 -19.15 3.89 -1.59
CA VAL A 42 -18.38 3.87 -2.85
C VAL A 42 -19.13 3.00 -3.86
N PHE A 43 -19.27 3.52 -5.07
CA PHE A 43 -20.02 2.90 -6.16
C PHE A 43 -19.11 2.72 -7.36
N ASP A 44 -18.95 1.48 -7.81
CA ASP A 44 -18.26 1.08 -9.05
C ASP A 44 -16.97 1.87 -9.33
N PHE A 45 -16.09 1.96 -8.31
CA PHE A 45 -14.87 2.75 -8.40
C PHE A 45 -13.81 2.00 -9.21
N ASN A 46 -13.40 2.59 -10.34
CA ASN A 46 -12.44 2.03 -11.27
C ASN A 46 -11.25 2.99 -11.44
N LEU A 47 -10.03 2.54 -11.08
CA LEU A 47 -8.82 3.36 -11.16
C LEU A 47 -7.58 2.48 -11.30
N ASP A 48 -6.78 2.73 -12.32
CA ASP A 48 -5.44 2.17 -12.46
C ASP A 48 -4.41 3.26 -12.15
N ILE A 49 -3.45 2.94 -11.31
CA ILE A 49 -2.40 3.86 -10.83
C ILE A 49 -1.05 3.28 -11.23
N ALA A 50 -0.24 4.06 -11.94
CA ALA A 50 1.11 3.68 -12.35
C ALA A 50 2.11 3.76 -11.17
N LYS A 51 3.27 3.14 -11.34
CA LYS A 51 4.38 3.32 -10.39
C LYS A 51 4.80 4.79 -10.34
N HIS A 52 5.12 5.25 -9.12
CA HIS A 52 5.64 6.60 -8.88
C HIS A 52 4.68 7.74 -9.25
N GLU A 53 3.41 7.43 -9.39
CA GLU A 53 2.37 8.41 -9.66
C GLU A 53 1.91 9.09 -8.36
N PHE A 54 1.62 10.40 -8.43
CA PHE A 54 1.00 11.16 -7.35
C PHE A 54 -0.47 11.40 -7.67
N ILE A 55 -1.34 10.54 -7.15
CA ILE A 55 -2.80 10.62 -7.34
C ILE A 55 -3.43 11.42 -6.21
N VAL A 56 -4.28 12.39 -6.55
CA VAL A 56 -5.09 13.10 -5.56
C VAL A 56 -6.57 12.77 -5.74
N LEU A 57 -7.20 12.27 -4.68
CA LEU A 57 -8.65 12.13 -4.61
C LEU A 57 -9.22 13.40 -3.99
N VAL A 58 -10.01 14.17 -4.73
CA VAL A 58 -10.61 15.42 -4.29
C VAL A 58 -12.14 15.37 -4.38
N GLY A 59 -12.81 16.07 -3.47
CA GLY A 59 -14.28 16.15 -3.46
C GLY A 59 -14.82 16.54 -2.10
N PRO A 60 -16.15 16.76 -1.96
CA PRO A 60 -16.78 17.18 -0.71
C PRO A 60 -16.61 16.14 0.40
N SER A 61 -16.80 16.59 1.64
CA SER A 61 -16.77 15.70 2.80
C SER A 61 -17.85 14.60 2.67
N GLY A 62 -17.51 13.36 3.07
CA GLY A 62 -18.43 12.23 2.99
C GLY A 62 -18.62 11.61 1.61
N CYS A 63 -17.90 12.05 0.56
CA CYS A 63 -18.05 11.48 -0.79
C CYS A 63 -17.27 10.16 -1.03
N GLY A 64 -16.71 9.52 0.00
CA GLY A 64 -16.09 8.20 -0.14
C GLY A 64 -14.56 8.18 -0.26
N LYS A 65 -13.85 9.33 -0.32
CA LYS A 65 -12.39 9.42 -0.48
C LYS A 65 -11.61 8.62 0.56
N SER A 66 -11.80 8.95 1.84
CA SER A 66 -11.13 8.27 2.96
C SER A 66 -11.52 6.79 3.06
N THR A 67 -12.77 6.45 2.71
CA THR A 67 -13.23 5.05 2.62
C THR A 67 -12.43 4.30 1.56
N THR A 68 -12.27 4.87 0.35
CA THR A 68 -11.46 4.28 -0.73
C THR A 68 -10.01 4.12 -0.29
N LEU A 69 -9.43 5.15 0.32
CA LEU A 69 -8.06 5.08 0.84
C LEU A 69 -7.88 3.96 1.88
N ARG A 70 -8.84 3.82 2.81
CA ARG A 70 -8.82 2.78 3.85
C ARG A 70 -9.02 1.37 3.29
N MET A 71 -9.79 1.21 2.21
CA MET A 71 -9.89 -0.07 1.49
C MET A 71 -8.55 -0.45 0.86
N ILE A 72 -7.84 0.48 0.25
CA ILE A 72 -6.49 0.25 -0.29
C ILE A 72 -5.52 -0.12 0.84
N ALA A 73 -5.60 0.55 2.00
CA ALA A 73 -4.81 0.24 3.18
C ALA A 73 -5.14 -1.11 3.83
N GLY A 74 -6.30 -1.70 3.54
CA GLY A 74 -6.83 -2.90 4.20
C GLY A 74 -7.40 -2.64 5.59
N LEU A 75 -7.70 -1.38 5.90
CA LEU A 75 -8.35 -0.95 7.15
C LEU A 75 -9.88 -1.01 7.04
N GLU A 76 -10.40 -1.10 5.81
CA GLU A 76 -11.80 -1.32 5.48
C GLU A 76 -11.92 -2.48 4.51
N SER A 77 -12.95 -3.31 4.68
CA SER A 77 -13.26 -4.39 3.76
C SER A 77 -13.87 -3.86 2.46
N ILE A 78 -13.54 -4.49 1.36
CA ILE A 78 -14.19 -4.26 0.05
C ILE A 78 -15.45 -5.14 0.01
N THR A 79 -16.60 -4.55 -0.34
CA THR A 79 -17.87 -5.31 -0.43
C THR A 79 -17.97 -6.08 -1.74
N ALA A 80 -17.54 -5.46 -2.85
CA ALA A 80 -17.43 -6.10 -4.15
C ALA A 80 -16.35 -5.41 -4.99
N GLY A 81 -15.84 -6.11 -6.00
CA GLY A 81 -14.74 -5.65 -6.85
C GLY A 81 -13.38 -6.16 -6.41
N ASP A 82 -12.35 -5.78 -7.13
CA ASP A 82 -11.01 -6.33 -7.04
C ASP A 82 -9.96 -5.25 -6.86
N LEU A 83 -9.10 -5.45 -5.86
CA LEU A 83 -7.92 -4.62 -5.61
C LEU A 83 -6.66 -5.43 -5.88
N PHE A 84 -5.78 -4.88 -6.73
CA PHE A 84 -4.45 -5.40 -6.96
C PHE A 84 -3.39 -4.38 -6.54
N ILE A 85 -2.31 -4.85 -5.92
CA ILE A 85 -1.14 -4.06 -5.55
C ILE A 85 0.10 -4.85 -5.97
N ASP A 86 0.95 -4.28 -6.81
CA ASP A 86 2.17 -4.92 -7.35
C ASP A 86 1.87 -6.34 -7.90
N ASN A 87 0.87 -6.43 -8.78
CA ASN A 87 0.36 -7.66 -9.39
C ASN A 87 -0.22 -8.70 -8.40
N THR A 88 -0.41 -8.34 -7.13
CA THR A 88 -0.94 -9.25 -6.10
C THR A 88 -2.38 -8.87 -5.78
N TYR A 89 -3.30 -9.86 -5.79
CA TYR A 89 -4.67 -9.68 -5.33
C TYR A 89 -4.68 -9.34 -3.83
N ALA A 90 -5.21 -8.17 -3.48
CA ALA A 90 -5.01 -7.57 -2.16
C ALA A 90 -6.27 -7.49 -1.29
N ASN A 91 -7.45 -7.91 -1.76
CA ASN A 91 -8.69 -7.80 -0.97
C ASN A 91 -8.57 -8.44 0.42
N GLU A 92 -7.93 -9.60 0.51
CA GLU A 92 -7.81 -10.38 1.74
C GLU A 92 -6.46 -10.21 2.44
N LEU A 93 -5.54 -9.43 1.85
CA LEU A 93 -4.26 -9.17 2.49
C LEU A 93 -4.43 -8.26 3.71
N HIS A 94 -3.85 -8.66 4.83
CA HIS A 94 -3.79 -7.81 6.01
C HIS A 94 -3.00 -6.52 5.74
N PRO A 95 -3.30 -5.40 6.41
CA PRO A 95 -2.59 -4.12 6.23
C PRO A 95 -1.06 -4.22 6.36
N LYS A 96 -0.57 -5.11 7.23
CA LYS A 96 0.86 -5.35 7.45
C LYS A 96 1.57 -5.96 6.24
N ASP A 97 0.83 -6.66 5.37
CA ASP A 97 1.36 -7.44 4.24
C ASP A 97 1.23 -6.69 2.89
N ARG A 98 0.67 -5.46 2.89
CA ARG A 98 0.43 -4.65 1.68
C ARG A 98 1.58 -3.73 1.27
N ASP A 99 2.67 -3.68 2.02
CA ASP A 99 3.81 -2.76 1.82
C ASP A 99 3.42 -1.28 1.64
N ILE A 100 2.43 -0.84 2.41
CA ILE A 100 1.85 0.50 2.40
C ILE A 100 2.22 1.24 3.68
N ALA A 101 2.55 2.53 3.59
CA ALA A 101 2.61 3.45 4.72
C ALA A 101 1.42 4.40 4.67
N MET A 102 0.78 4.66 5.83
CA MET A 102 -0.37 5.55 5.92
C MET A 102 -0.13 6.69 6.90
N VAL A 103 -0.46 7.88 6.47
CA VAL A 103 -0.51 9.11 7.29
C VAL A 103 -1.98 9.47 7.50
N PHE A 104 -2.40 9.50 8.76
CA PHE A 104 -3.78 9.78 9.16
C PHE A 104 -3.99 11.28 9.39
N GLN A 105 -5.19 11.77 9.22
CA GLN A 105 -5.61 13.15 9.49
C GLN A 105 -5.28 13.61 10.93
N SER A 106 -5.44 12.73 11.92
CA SER A 106 -5.09 12.98 13.33
C SER A 106 -3.63 12.71 13.67
N TYR A 107 -2.78 12.44 12.66
CA TYR A 107 -1.37 11.99 12.79
C TYR A 107 -1.21 10.65 13.51
N ALA A 108 -2.12 10.23 14.36
CA ALA A 108 -2.14 8.97 15.14
C ALA A 108 -0.80 8.68 15.84
N LEU A 109 -0.19 9.71 16.45
CA LEU A 109 1.05 9.55 17.20
C LEU A 109 0.79 8.90 18.56
N TYR A 110 1.73 8.07 19.03
CA TYR A 110 1.72 7.47 20.35
C TYR A 110 2.15 8.52 21.39
N PRO A 111 1.23 9.02 22.25
CA PRO A 111 1.51 10.19 23.08
C PRO A 111 2.53 9.92 24.21
N HIS A 112 2.69 8.65 24.60
CA HIS A 112 3.63 8.20 25.63
C HIS A 112 5.06 8.00 25.10
N MET A 113 5.24 7.89 23.78
CA MET A 113 6.54 7.69 23.14
C MET A 113 7.17 9.00 22.71
N SER A 114 8.50 9.05 22.68
CA SER A 114 9.25 10.14 22.04
C SER A 114 9.05 10.14 20.52
N VAL A 115 9.50 11.20 19.83
CA VAL A 115 9.53 11.27 18.36
C VAL A 115 10.28 10.07 17.78
N ALA A 116 11.51 9.82 18.26
CA ALA A 116 12.30 8.65 17.83
C ALA A 116 11.56 7.33 18.11
N GLY A 117 10.89 7.22 19.27
CA GLY A 117 10.06 6.05 19.61
C GLY A 117 8.91 5.85 18.66
N ASN A 118 8.19 6.92 18.31
CA ASN A 118 7.10 6.89 17.33
C ASN A 118 7.60 6.42 15.96
N MET A 119 8.70 6.97 15.46
CA MET A 119 9.28 6.60 14.17
C MET A 119 9.77 5.15 14.16
N ALA A 120 10.48 4.72 15.22
CA ALA A 120 11.04 3.38 15.32
C ALA A 120 10.03 2.27 15.57
N PHE A 121 8.82 2.57 16.05
CA PHE A 121 7.87 1.58 16.56
C PHE A 121 7.56 0.46 15.54
N GLY A 122 7.19 0.83 14.32
CA GLY A 122 6.87 -0.13 13.26
C GLY A 122 8.06 -1.03 12.88
N LEU A 123 9.29 -0.50 12.92
CA LEU A 123 10.50 -1.26 12.62
C LEU A 123 10.85 -2.27 13.74
N LYS A 124 10.58 -1.92 15.00
CA LYS A 124 10.89 -2.78 16.15
C LYS A 124 10.03 -4.03 16.22
N ILE A 125 8.77 -3.94 15.80
CA ILE A 125 7.82 -5.07 15.87
C ILE A 125 7.81 -5.92 14.59
N ARG A 126 8.28 -5.38 13.46
CA ARG A 126 8.28 -6.08 12.18
C ARG A 126 9.52 -6.96 12.05
N LYS A 127 9.30 -8.22 11.63
CA LYS A 127 10.38 -9.06 11.12
C LYS A 127 10.52 -8.82 9.62
N VAL A 128 11.76 -8.71 9.16
CA VAL A 128 12.10 -8.53 7.74
C VAL A 128 12.93 -9.72 7.27
N PRO A 129 12.84 -10.10 5.99
CA PRO A 129 13.71 -11.13 5.44
C PRO A 129 15.15 -10.59 5.44
N MET A 130 16.03 -11.27 6.16
CA MET A 130 17.47 -10.99 6.20
C MET A 130 18.22 -12.17 5.61
N LEU A 131 19.26 -11.89 4.83
CA LEU A 131 20.12 -12.89 4.25
C LEU A 131 20.75 -13.73 5.37
N LYS A 132 20.63 -15.05 5.27
CA LYS A 132 21.28 -15.95 6.22
C LYS A 132 22.74 -16.12 5.80
N VAL A 133 23.64 -15.83 6.72
CA VAL A 133 25.09 -15.94 6.51
C VAL A 133 25.69 -16.97 7.46
N ASP A 134 26.81 -17.57 7.03
CA ASP A 134 27.65 -18.45 7.87
C ASP A 134 28.50 -17.64 8.87
N GLU A 135 29.35 -18.33 9.63
CA GLU A 135 30.25 -17.72 10.62
C GLU A 135 31.26 -16.77 10.00
N ASN A 136 31.53 -16.89 8.69
CA ASN A 136 32.45 -16.03 7.94
C ASN A 136 31.74 -14.91 7.18
N GLY A 137 30.42 -14.74 7.39
CA GLY A 137 29.61 -13.72 6.72
C GLY A 137 29.24 -14.04 5.27
N LYS A 138 29.47 -15.28 4.77
CA LYS A 138 29.10 -15.68 3.43
C LYS A 138 27.63 -16.12 3.37
N PRO A 139 26.91 -15.81 2.25
CA PRO A 139 25.53 -16.25 2.04
C PRO A 139 25.41 -17.78 2.15
N ILE A 140 24.44 -18.23 2.93
CA ILE A 140 24.08 -19.64 2.95
C ILE A 140 23.15 -19.91 1.79
N LEU A 141 23.58 -20.84 0.91
CA LEU A 141 22.78 -21.31 -0.22
C LEU A 141 21.98 -22.56 0.17
N GLY A 142 20.79 -22.69 -0.36
CA GLY A 142 19.95 -23.86 -0.13
C GLY A 142 18.69 -23.84 -0.99
N ILE A 143 17.89 -24.88 -0.87
CA ILE A 143 16.62 -24.98 -1.58
C ILE A 143 15.54 -24.16 -0.85
N ASN A 144 14.96 -23.19 -1.53
CA ASN A 144 13.90 -22.36 -0.96
C ASN A 144 12.54 -23.08 -0.96
N LYS A 145 12.36 -24.01 -0.05
CA LYS A 145 11.14 -24.83 0.09
C LYS A 145 9.86 -23.97 0.22
N LYS A 146 9.97 -22.76 0.85
CA LYS A 146 8.81 -21.87 1.02
C LYS A 146 8.39 -21.25 -0.32
N ALA A 147 9.35 -20.78 -1.11
CA ALA A 147 9.07 -20.24 -2.44
C ALA A 147 8.49 -21.33 -3.37
N ILE A 148 9.05 -22.53 -3.34
CA ILE A 148 8.56 -23.67 -4.11
C ILE A 148 7.10 -23.96 -3.75
N LYS A 149 6.76 -24.06 -2.45
CA LYS A 149 5.39 -24.32 -1.99
C LYS A 149 4.40 -23.24 -2.46
N VAL A 150 4.78 -21.96 -2.43
CA VAL A 150 3.93 -20.88 -2.92
C VAL A 150 3.68 -21.01 -4.43
N LEU A 151 4.74 -21.29 -5.22
CA LEU A 151 4.60 -21.46 -6.67
C LEU A 151 3.80 -22.73 -7.02
N GLU A 152 3.95 -23.82 -6.27
CA GLU A 152 3.15 -25.05 -6.44
C GLU A 152 1.67 -24.79 -6.17
N THR A 153 1.34 -23.95 -5.17
CA THR A 153 -0.06 -23.53 -4.93
C THR A 153 -0.58 -22.70 -6.09
N GLN A 154 0.19 -21.72 -6.56
CA GLN A 154 -0.19 -20.89 -7.72
C GLN A 154 -0.38 -21.74 -8.98
N LEU A 155 0.51 -22.69 -9.23
CA LEU A 155 0.40 -23.63 -10.35
C LEU A 155 -0.85 -24.50 -10.25
N HIS A 156 -1.15 -25.01 -9.05
CA HIS A 156 -2.38 -25.79 -8.80
C HIS A 156 -3.63 -24.95 -9.13
N ASP A 157 -3.71 -23.73 -8.61
CA ASP A 157 -4.84 -22.83 -8.82
C ASP A 157 -4.98 -22.46 -10.30
N LEU A 158 -3.87 -22.18 -11.00
CA LEU A 158 -3.86 -21.86 -12.42
C LEU A 158 -4.32 -23.05 -13.29
N LYS A 159 -3.89 -24.26 -12.95
CA LYS A 159 -4.36 -25.50 -13.62
C LYS A 159 -5.84 -25.80 -13.35
N GLN A 160 -6.37 -25.45 -12.18
CA GLN A 160 -7.80 -25.55 -11.91
C GLN A 160 -8.60 -24.54 -12.72
N TYR A 161 -8.12 -23.31 -12.83
CA TYR A 161 -8.72 -22.27 -13.65
C TYR A 161 -8.72 -22.64 -15.15
N ALA A 162 -7.64 -23.25 -15.65
CA ALA A 162 -7.51 -23.67 -17.04
C ALA A 162 -8.52 -24.76 -17.46
N LYS A 163 -9.18 -25.43 -16.50
CA LYS A 163 -10.23 -26.43 -16.79
C LYS A 163 -11.59 -25.79 -17.14
N ASP A 164 -11.85 -24.57 -16.65
CA ASP A 164 -13.09 -23.83 -16.89
C ASP A 164 -12.77 -22.32 -16.97
N PRO A 165 -12.09 -21.88 -18.08
CA PRO A 165 -11.70 -20.49 -18.26
C PRO A 165 -12.88 -19.59 -18.57
N GLU A 166 -12.75 -18.28 -18.39
CA GLU A 166 -13.77 -17.29 -18.75
C GLU A 166 -13.90 -17.16 -20.27
N GLU A 167 -15.11 -16.83 -20.76
CA GLU A 167 -15.31 -16.52 -22.18
C GLU A 167 -14.40 -15.36 -22.63
N GLY A 168 -13.59 -15.59 -23.68
CA GLY A 168 -12.65 -14.61 -24.22
C GLY A 168 -11.22 -14.70 -23.64
N GLU A 169 -10.93 -15.61 -22.74
CA GLU A 169 -9.55 -15.84 -22.26
C GLU A 169 -8.67 -16.48 -23.34
N ASN A 170 -7.41 -16.01 -23.42
CA ASN A 170 -6.41 -16.56 -24.32
C ASN A 170 -5.80 -17.83 -23.73
N LEU A 171 -6.26 -18.99 -24.18
CA LEU A 171 -5.79 -20.30 -23.70
C LEU A 171 -4.28 -20.52 -23.95
N GLU A 172 -3.73 -20.01 -25.05
CA GLU A 172 -2.30 -20.12 -25.36
C GLU A 172 -1.44 -19.33 -24.34
N GLU A 173 -1.91 -18.15 -23.92
CA GLU A 173 -1.23 -17.37 -22.87
C GLU A 173 -1.28 -18.07 -21.53
N LEU A 174 -2.41 -18.70 -21.21
CA LEU A 174 -2.61 -19.46 -19.96
C LEU A 174 -1.71 -20.70 -19.91
N GLU A 175 -1.59 -21.45 -20.99
CA GLU A 175 -0.69 -22.60 -21.11
C GLU A 175 0.77 -22.16 -20.99
N LYS A 176 1.15 -21.02 -21.56
CA LYS A 176 2.48 -20.43 -21.44
C LYS A 176 2.80 -20.06 -19.99
N ASP A 177 1.84 -19.47 -19.26
CA ASP A 177 1.98 -19.12 -17.84
C ASP A 177 2.17 -20.39 -16.98
N ILE A 178 1.37 -21.44 -17.24
CA ILE A 178 1.51 -22.75 -16.54
C ILE A 178 2.89 -23.33 -16.77
N LYS A 179 3.34 -23.40 -18.01
CA LYS A 179 4.68 -23.92 -18.37
C LYS A 179 5.79 -23.12 -17.73
N GLY A 180 5.71 -21.80 -17.74
CA GLY A 180 6.67 -20.92 -17.09
C GLY A 180 6.78 -21.13 -15.58
N LEU A 181 5.64 -21.38 -14.91
CA LEU A 181 5.62 -21.71 -13.48
C LEU A 181 6.25 -23.10 -13.21
N GLU A 182 5.96 -24.10 -14.04
CA GLU A 182 6.56 -25.44 -13.92
C GLU A 182 8.08 -25.40 -14.08
N GLU A 183 8.57 -24.70 -15.10
CA GLU A 183 10.00 -24.51 -15.34
C GLU A 183 10.68 -23.81 -14.16
N LYS A 184 10.05 -22.77 -13.61
CA LYS A 184 10.55 -22.04 -12.44
C LYS A 184 10.58 -22.90 -11.18
N ILE A 185 9.55 -23.72 -10.95
CA ILE A 185 9.51 -24.66 -9.81
C ILE A 185 10.63 -25.70 -9.95
N ASN A 186 10.80 -26.28 -11.13
CA ASN A 186 11.83 -27.27 -11.40
C ASN A 186 13.23 -26.66 -11.23
N TYR A 187 13.47 -25.44 -11.72
CA TYR A 187 14.72 -24.71 -11.50
C TYR A 187 15.01 -24.53 -10.01
N LEU A 188 14.03 -24.06 -9.22
CA LEU A 188 14.19 -23.81 -7.78
C LEU A 188 14.37 -25.09 -6.95
N LYS A 189 13.91 -26.25 -7.44
CA LYS A 189 14.09 -27.56 -6.77
C LYS A 189 15.53 -28.06 -6.84
N VAL A 190 16.25 -27.70 -7.88
CA VAL A 190 17.61 -28.20 -8.12
C VAL A 190 18.70 -27.13 -7.95
N THR A 191 18.33 -25.85 -7.99
CA THR A 191 19.28 -24.72 -7.93
C THR A 191 19.29 -24.13 -6.52
N PRO A 192 20.41 -24.22 -5.78
CA PRO A 192 20.56 -23.55 -4.51
C PRO A 192 20.51 -22.02 -4.71
N VAL A 193 19.70 -21.36 -3.91
CA VAL A 193 19.56 -19.90 -3.88
C VAL A 193 19.89 -19.38 -2.48
N GLU A 194 20.15 -18.08 -2.38
CA GLU A 194 20.33 -17.42 -1.10
C GLU A 194 19.13 -17.65 -0.18
N ILE A 195 19.38 -18.09 1.05
CA ILE A 195 18.34 -18.33 2.04
C ILE A 195 18.16 -17.10 2.89
N TYR A 196 16.91 -16.66 3.03
CA TYR A 196 16.51 -15.55 3.89
C TYR A 196 15.74 -16.07 5.10
N GLU A 197 15.99 -15.48 6.26
CA GLU A 197 15.26 -15.72 7.49
C GLU A 197 14.60 -14.45 8.01
N ASN A 198 13.42 -14.58 8.61
CA ASN A 198 12.68 -13.44 9.15
C ASN A 198 13.23 -13.06 10.54
N LYS A 199 14.00 -11.96 10.61
CA LYS A 199 14.56 -11.41 11.85
C LYS A 199 14.10 -9.99 12.10
N HIS A 200 14.14 -9.56 13.37
CA HIS A 200 14.01 -8.15 13.68
C HIS A 200 15.25 -7.39 13.22
N LEU A 201 15.02 -6.15 12.76
CA LEU A 201 16.14 -5.27 12.40
C LEU A 201 17.04 -5.04 13.60
N PRO A 202 18.36 -4.97 13.39
CA PRO A 202 19.33 -4.57 14.43
C PRO A 202 19.00 -3.16 14.96
N LYS A 203 19.25 -2.93 16.25
CA LYS A 203 19.00 -1.62 16.90
C LYS A 203 19.75 -0.47 16.20
N GLU A 204 20.95 -0.71 15.75
CA GLU A 204 21.79 0.23 14.98
C GLU A 204 21.13 0.65 13.67
N GLU A 205 20.62 -0.32 12.92
CA GLU A 205 19.93 -0.08 11.65
C GLU A 205 18.63 0.72 11.88
N ILE A 206 17.86 0.40 12.91
CA ILE A 206 16.66 1.16 13.28
C ILE A 206 17.04 2.59 13.64
N ARG A 207 18.09 2.80 14.43
CA ARG A 207 18.59 4.13 14.82
C ARG A 207 18.97 4.92 13.58
N LYS A 208 19.77 4.35 12.68
CA LYS A 208 20.21 4.97 11.44
C LYS A 208 19.03 5.42 10.58
N ARG A 209 18.04 4.54 10.34
CA ARG A 209 16.84 4.89 9.55
C ARG A 209 16.04 6.02 10.18
N VAL A 210 15.93 6.06 11.52
CA VAL A 210 15.24 7.14 12.23
C VAL A 210 16.00 8.45 12.09
N GLU A 211 17.32 8.45 12.25
CA GLU A 211 18.17 9.63 12.10
C GLU A 211 18.14 10.18 10.65
N ASP A 212 18.24 9.30 9.66
CA ASP A 212 18.18 9.68 8.24
C ASP A 212 16.80 10.29 7.90
N ALA A 213 15.70 9.69 8.35
CA ALA A 213 14.36 10.23 8.15
C ALA A 213 14.15 11.55 8.90
N ALA A 214 14.71 11.68 10.11
CA ALA A 214 14.64 12.93 10.88
C ALA A 214 15.38 14.07 10.16
N ARG A 215 16.55 13.77 9.59
CA ARG A 215 17.33 14.73 8.78
C ARG A 215 16.56 15.20 7.55
N ILE A 216 15.94 14.27 6.79
CA ILE A 216 15.12 14.60 5.62
C ILE A 216 13.99 15.57 6.02
N LEU A 217 13.39 15.38 7.20
CA LEU A 217 12.26 16.14 7.71
C LEU A 217 12.64 17.34 8.57
N GLN A 218 13.94 17.55 8.83
CA GLN A 218 14.45 18.63 9.68
C GLN A 218 13.82 18.63 11.10
N ILE A 219 13.81 17.44 11.74
CA ILE A 219 13.25 17.22 13.09
C ILE A 219 14.23 16.53 14.04
N GLU A 220 15.54 16.54 13.75
CA GLU A 220 16.56 15.88 14.56
C GLU A 220 16.55 16.38 16.01
N GLU A 221 16.41 17.68 16.21
CA GLU A 221 16.39 18.32 17.55
C GLU A 221 15.18 17.89 18.40
N TYR A 222 14.12 17.32 17.76
CA TYR A 222 12.90 16.89 18.44
C TYR A 222 12.86 15.41 18.77
N LEU A 223 13.85 14.61 18.36
CA LEU A 223 13.84 13.14 18.49
C LEU A 223 13.54 12.64 19.91
N ASN A 224 13.98 13.38 20.93
CA ASN A 224 13.76 13.03 22.33
C ASN A 224 12.47 13.63 22.94
N ARG A 225 11.78 14.52 22.21
CA ARG A 225 10.53 15.12 22.69
C ARG A 225 9.35 14.19 22.55
N LYS A 226 8.31 14.39 23.35
CA LYS A 226 7.01 13.72 23.22
C LYS A 226 6.06 14.56 22.37
N PRO A 227 5.03 13.96 21.72
CA PRO A 227 4.08 14.67 20.86
C PRO A 227 3.44 15.91 21.50
N LYS A 228 3.16 15.88 22.81
CA LYS A 228 2.58 17.01 23.54
C LYS A 228 3.43 18.29 23.55
N ALA A 229 4.74 18.15 23.27
CA ALA A 229 5.70 19.26 23.23
C ALA A 229 6.02 19.71 21.80
N LEU A 230 5.18 19.33 20.83
CA LEU A 230 5.36 19.63 19.41
C LEU A 230 4.22 20.52 18.88
N SER A 231 4.54 21.35 17.90
CA SER A 231 3.51 22.05 17.10
C SER A 231 2.79 21.07 16.15
N GLY A 232 1.65 21.49 15.58
CA GLY A 232 0.92 20.67 14.60
C GLY A 232 1.79 20.25 13.41
N GLY A 233 2.58 21.15 12.84
CA GLY A 233 3.49 20.84 11.74
C GLY A 233 4.62 19.90 12.13
N GLN A 234 5.13 20.01 13.36
CA GLN A 234 6.12 19.06 13.87
C GLN A 234 5.49 17.67 14.05
N CYS A 235 4.28 17.59 14.60
CA CYS A 235 3.54 16.32 14.71
C CYS A 235 3.33 15.67 13.34
N GLN A 236 2.98 16.46 12.33
CA GLN A 236 2.84 15.99 10.97
C GLN A 236 4.15 15.44 10.40
N ARG A 237 5.26 16.17 10.56
CA ARG A 237 6.59 15.66 10.13
C ARG A 237 6.93 14.34 10.83
N VAL A 238 6.60 14.17 12.10
CA VAL A 238 6.77 12.88 12.79
C VAL A 238 5.92 11.78 12.18
N ALA A 239 4.67 12.07 11.80
CA ALA A 239 3.80 11.11 11.11
C ALA A 239 4.35 10.71 9.73
N LEU A 240 4.86 11.67 8.96
CA LEU A 240 5.60 11.41 7.72
C LEU A 240 6.86 10.59 7.97
N GLY A 241 7.61 10.89 9.03
CA GLY A 241 8.80 10.14 9.45
C GLY A 241 8.50 8.65 9.71
N ARG A 242 7.38 8.34 10.37
CA ARG A 242 6.91 6.96 10.54
C ARG A 242 6.70 6.24 9.22
N ALA A 243 6.21 6.94 8.21
CA ALA A 243 6.00 6.40 6.88
C ALA A 243 7.34 6.19 6.15
N ILE A 244 8.24 7.16 6.21
CA ILE A 244 9.57 7.13 5.56
C ILE A 244 10.44 6.00 6.10
N VAL A 245 10.56 5.85 7.42
CA VAL A 245 11.40 4.79 8.04
C VAL A 245 10.96 3.39 7.65
N LYS A 246 9.68 3.20 7.30
CA LYS A 246 9.13 1.93 6.81
C LYS A 246 9.66 1.58 5.42
N ASN A 247 10.10 2.56 4.65
CA ASN A 247 10.54 2.43 3.24
C ASN A 247 9.49 1.70 2.40
N ALA A 248 8.22 2.08 2.57
CA ALA A 248 7.10 1.50 1.83
C ALA A 248 7.09 2.01 0.39
N LYS A 249 6.63 1.18 -0.54
CA LYS A 249 6.49 1.55 -1.95
C LYS A 249 5.26 2.40 -2.23
N VAL A 250 4.27 2.37 -1.34
CA VAL A 250 3.01 3.11 -1.45
C VAL A 250 2.80 3.98 -0.22
N PHE A 251 2.52 5.25 -0.44
CA PHE A 251 2.14 6.22 0.58
C PHE A 251 0.67 6.58 0.44
N LEU A 252 -0.10 6.38 1.50
CA LEU A 252 -1.50 6.79 1.60
C LEU A 252 -1.60 7.95 2.59
N MET A 253 -2.20 9.06 2.19
CA MET A 253 -2.31 10.27 3.00
C MET A 253 -3.78 10.71 3.09
N ASP A 254 -4.38 10.60 4.28
CA ASP A 254 -5.79 10.95 4.54
C ASP A 254 -5.87 12.36 5.14
N GLU A 255 -6.12 13.37 4.31
CA GLU A 255 -6.20 14.80 4.67
C GLU A 255 -5.07 15.29 5.59
N PRO A 256 -3.78 15.04 5.26
CA PRO A 256 -2.70 15.24 6.21
C PRO A 256 -2.47 16.70 6.57
N LEU A 257 -2.95 17.67 5.76
CA LEU A 257 -2.72 19.10 5.96
C LEU A 257 -3.91 19.84 6.59
N SER A 258 -5.04 19.14 6.82
CA SER A 258 -6.30 19.78 7.27
C SER A 258 -6.19 20.50 8.61
N ASN A 259 -5.33 20.04 9.51
CA ASN A 259 -5.16 20.57 10.87
C ASN A 259 -4.08 21.68 10.97
N LEU A 260 -3.57 22.18 9.84
CA LEU A 260 -2.52 23.19 9.80
C LEU A 260 -3.07 24.58 9.41
N ASP A 261 -2.42 25.62 9.91
CA ASP A 261 -2.65 26.98 9.45
C ASP A 261 -2.24 27.17 7.97
N ALA A 262 -2.72 28.24 7.34
CA ALA A 262 -2.52 28.45 5.90
C ALA A 262 -1.04 28.57 5.49
N LYS A 263 -0.21 29.25 6.29
CA LYS A 263 1.22 29.43 5.99
C LYS A 263 1.96 28.11 6.07
N LEU A 264 1.72 27.33 7.11
CA LEU A 264 2.34 26.04 7.33
C LEU A 264 1.88 25.01 6.29
N ARG A 265 0.61 25.07 5.87
CA ARG A 265 0.04 24.21 4.82
C ARG A 265 0.78 24.38 3.49
N VAL A 266 1.08 25.64 3.10
CA VAL A 266 1.87 25.92 1.88
C VAL A 266 3.27 25.30 1.96
N ALA A 267 3.97 25.48 3.09
CA ALA A 267 5.30 24.91 3.29
C ALA A 267 5.27 23.37 3.25
N MET A 268 4.27 22.76 3.88
CA MET A 268 4.15 21.31 3.96
C MET A 268 3.74 20.66 2.62
N ARG A 269 3.00 21.35 1.76
CA ARG A 269 2.73 20.89 0.38
C ARG A 269 4.05 20.68 -0.38
N SER A 270 4.90 21.69 -0.38
CA SER A 270 6.22 21.61 -1.04
C SER A 270 7.08 20.49 -0.46
N GLU A 271 7.02 20.29 0.85
CA GLU A 271 7.73 19.22 1.55
C GLU A 271 7.24 17.83 1.13
N ILE A 272 5.92 17.61 1.04
CA ILE A 272 5.33 16.34 0.61
C ILE A 272 5.70 16.02 -0.85
N ILE A 273 5.67 17.02 -1.75
CA ILE A 273 6.10 16.85 -3.16
C ILE A 273 7.58 16.47 -3.20
N ARG A 274 8.44 17.17 -2.45
CA ARG A 274 9.86 16.87 -2.36
C ARG A 274 10.10 15.44 -1.86
N LEU A 275 9.38 15.01 -0.84
CA LEU A 275 9.46 13.65 -0.29
C LEU A 275 9.02 12.60 -1.30
N HIS A 276 7.90 12.80 -2.00
CA HIS A 276 7.44 11.92 -3.06
C HIS A 276 8.53 11.71 -4.12
N ASN A 277 9.12 12.79 -4.61
CA ASN A 277 10.18 12.73 -5.63
C ASN A 277 11.45 12.05 -5.10
N THR A 278 11.84 12.34 -3.85
CA THR A 278 13.05 11.75 -3.24
C THR A 278 12.90 10.25 -2.99
N LEU A 279 11.72 9.81 -2.53
CA LEU A 279 11.45 8.42 -2.20
C LEU A 279 11.03 7.59 -3.40
N ASN A 280 10.69 8.24 -4.51
CA ASN A 280 10.21 7.60 -5.73
C ASN A 280 9.08 6.59 -5.45
N ALA A 281 8.16 6.95 -4.57
CA ALA A 281 7.06 6.11 -4.10
C ALA A 281 5.76 6.46 -4.85
N THR A 282 4.84 5.51 -4.98
CA THR A 282 3.49 5.78 -5.46
C THR A 282 2.68 6.40 -4.33
N THR A 283 2.06 7.57 -4.57
CA THR A 283 1.35 8.34 -3.53
C THR A 283 -0.12 8.48 -3.87
N ILE A 284 -0.99 8.16 -2.93
CA ILE A 284 -2.44 8.44 -3.01
C ILE A 284 -2.77 9.40 -1.87
N TYR A 285 -3.22 10.59 -2.25
CA TYR A 285 -3.48 11.70 -1.35
C TYR A 285 -4.97 12.06 -1.37
N VAL A 286 -5.58 12.20 -0.20
CA VAL A 286 -6.97 12.61 -0.05
C VAL A 286 -7.01 14.03 0.47
N THR A 287 -7.82 14.88 -0.17
CA THR A 287 -8.07 16.26 0.29
C THR A 287 -9.47 16.73 -0.12
N HIS A 288 -9.95 17.78 0.53
CA HIS A 288 -11.09 18.58 0.08
C HIS A 288 -10.65 19.95 -0.50
N ASP A 289 -9.35 20.25 -0.45
CA ASP A 289 -8.76 21.51 -0.94
C ASP A 289 -8.35 21.35 -2.42
N GLN A 290 -9.00 22.12 -3.30
CA GLN A 290 -8.72 22.12 -4.73
C GLN A 290 -7.30 22.61 -5.04
N THR A 291 -6.79 23.58 -4.25
CA THR A 291 -5.44 24.11 -4.44
C THR A 291 -4.38 23.02 -4.16
N GLU A 292 -4.59 22.18 -3.15
CA GLU A 292 -3.71 21.04 -2.90
C GLU A 292 -3.74 20.08 -4.10
N ALA A 293 -4.94 19.74 -4.58
CA ALA A 293 -5.08 18.84 -5.74
C ALA A 293 -4.35 19.38 -6.97
N MET A 294 -4.60 20.63 -7.32
CA MET A 294 -4.03 21.26 -8.52
C MET A 294 -2.51 21.47 -8.47
N THR A 295 -1.93 21.60 -7.26
CA THR A 295 -0.49 21.88 -7.10
C THR A 295 0.37 20.65 -6.87
N MET A 296 -0.22 19.54 -6.41
CA MET A 296 0.56 18.36 -6.00
C MET A 296 0.38 17.16 -6.93
N ALA A 297 -0.78 17.04 -7.60
CA ALA A 297 -1.13 15.85 -8.35
C ALA A 297 -0.40 15.74 -9.69
N THR A 298 -0.01 14.53 -10.06
CA THR A 298 0.23 14.17 -11.47
C THR A 298 -1.08 13.84 -12.17
N ARG A 299 -2.08 13.34 -11.40
CA ARG A 299 -3.43 13.09 -11.87
C ARG A 299 -4.44 13.25 -10.74
N ILE A 300 -5.57 13.89 -11.03
CA ILE A 300 -6.64 14.18 -10.09
C ILE A 300 -7.83 13.28 -10.37
N VAL A 301 -8.42 12.74 -9.31
CA VAL A 301 -9.68 12.00 -9.33
C VAL A 301 -10.72 12.79 -8.55
N VAL A 302 -11.68 13.36 -9.25
CA VAL A 302 -12.80 14.10 -8.65
C VAL A 302 -13.89 13.12 -8.24
N MET A 303 -14.25 13.14 -6.95
CA MET A 303 -15.28 12.28 -6.39
C MET A 303 -16.48 13.07 -5.88
N ASN A 304 -17.68 12.55 -6.09
CA ASN A 304 -18.91 13.06 -5.50
C ASN A 304 -19.90 11.93 -5.22
N LYS A 305 -20.53 11.93 -4.05
CA LYS A 305 -21.55 10.94 -3.63
C LYS A 305 -21.15 9.47 -3.89
N GLY A 306 -19.88 9.14 -3.67
CA GLY A 306 -19.36 7.79 -3.84
C GLY A 306 -18.92 7.40 -5.25
N TYR A 307 -19.10 8.26 -6.24
CA TYR A 307 -18.74 8.04 -7.64
C TYR A 307 -17.51 8.84 -8.05
N ILE A 308 -16.72 8.30 -8.96
CA ILE A 308 -15.77 9.10 -9.75
C ILE A 308 -16.57 9.93 -10.74
N GLN A 309 -16.36 11.24 -10.73
CA GLN A 309 -16.97 12.19 -11.67
C GLN A 309 -16.05 12.42 -12.87
N GLN A 310 -14.76 12.56 -12.60
CA GLN A 310 -13.75 12.85 -13.62
C GLN A 310 -12.37 12.37 -13.14
N ILE A 311 -11.55 11.98 -14.09
CA ILE A 311 -10.12 11.72 -13.91
C ILE A 311 -9.39 12.55 -14.95
N GLY A 312 -8.35 13.29 -14.54
CA GLY A 312 -7.57 14.16 -15.44
C GLY A 312 -6.21 14.50 -14.86
N THR A 313 -5.34 15.07 -15.70
CA THR A 313 -4.02 15.63 -15.36
C THR A 313 -4.14 17.13 -15.17
#